data_e78717291fd40f0ea941afe2460a40da
#
_entry.id   e78717291fd40f0ea941afe2460a40da
#
_cell.length_a   1.000
_cell.length_b   1.000
_cell.length_c   1.000
_cell.angle_alpha   90.00
_cell.angle_beta   90.00
_cell.angle_gamma   90.00
#
_symmetry.space_group_name_H-M   'P 1'
#
loop_
_entity.id
_entity.type
_entity.pdbx_description
1 polymer ?
#
loop_
_entity_poly.entity_id
_entity_poly.type
_entity_poly.pdbx_seq_one_letter_code
_entity_poly.pdbx_strand_id
1 'polypeptide(L)'
;MVFVYPFFQSYFRFTLGVPILAALLLYFPKLPILTTAVTSGLAVFLMRSMIYLPFGVSEFNAAVHHNLPAIMYYLVYGACFLAFNIRGYLQQMPMLLMLMSFTDILSNCIELWVRSELLSKNIETLLVTIITVGVIRSVIAILGYYALKQYRDFALAEDRLSRYAELTVLIAQLKAELYYLQKSSQDIENVMEQSYLLYQKLHSYPDGTVQEQAGQALAVARDIHEVKKDYYRVVSGIEKVLEPSAIEKGMRLSEIFFIIEQNTLRSTQQTGKQVALSMRYDYDFLTDKHYLIVSMLNNLITNAIEACPDHCVIEVEQINCGDLIKFVVVDRGNGIKASDYELIFQPGYSTKYCSITGKMSTGLGLAHVKNLAEYLQGGIEVHSTPGEYSAFTITLPLQSLSLENQ
;
A
#
# COMPACT_ATOMS: atom_id res chain seq x y z
N MET A 1 4.94 18.82 32.27
CA MET A 1 6.27 18.45 32.75
C MET A 1 6.08 17.66 34.04
N VAL A 2 6.41 16.38 34.08
CA VAL A 2 6.26 15.55 35.28
C VAL A 2 7.58 15.61 36.02
N PHE A 3 7.55 16.19 37.23
CA PHE A 3 8.68 16.15 38.15
C PHE A 3 8.51 14.93 39.05
N VAL A 4 9.37 13.95 38.90
CA VAL A 4 9.41 12.80 39.79
C VAL A 4 10.68 12.94 40.64
N TYR A 5 10.52 12.99 41.95
CA TYR A 5 11.62 12.90 42.86
C TYR A 5 11.89 11.44 43.18
N PRO A 6 12.87 10.80 42.55
CA PRO A 6 13.08 9.34 42.68
C PRO A 6 13.53 8.91 44.10
N PHE A 7 14.01 9.87 44.90
CA PHE A 7 14.41 9.63 46.30
C PHE A 7 13.96 10.81 47.16
N PHE A 8 13.28 10.55 48.26
CA PHE A 8 12.60 11.52 49.16
C PHE A 8 13.47 12.63 49.78
N GLN A 9 14.79 12.70 49.50
CA GLN A 9 15.73 13.66 50.07
C GLN A 9 16.69 14.30 49.09
N SER A 10 16.54 14.11 47.77
CA SER A 10 17.48 14.72 46.80
C SER A 10 16.78 15.82 45.99
N TYR A 11 17.47 16.97 45.86
CA TYR A 11 17.09 18.09 44.97
C TYR A 11 17.22 17.73 43.49
N PHE A 12 17.46 16.47 43.17
CA PHE A 12 17.69 15.99 41.81
C PHE A 12 16.37 15.83 41.05
N ARG A 13 16.21 16.52 39.93
CA ARG A 13 14.99 16.57 39.13
C ARG A 13 15.07 15.59 37.96
N PHE A 14 14.21 14.55 37.95
CA PHE A 14 14.06 13.70 36.79
C PHE A 14 13.21 14.40 35.72
N THR A 15 13.75 14.57 34.49
CA THR A 15 13.03 15.16 33.37
C THR A 15 13.05 14.23 32.17
N LEU A 16 11.89 14.06 31.50
CA LEU A 16 11.76 13.27 30.27
C LEU A 16 12.34 13.97 29.03
N GLY A 17 12.64 15.28 29.12
CA GLY A 17 13.17 16.04 27.97
C GLY A 17 14.49 15.50 27.44
N VAL A 18 15.36 15.01 28.32
CA VAL A 18 16.66 14.44 27.93
C VAL A 18 16.55 13.13 27.18
N PRO A 19 15.79 12.11 27.66
CA PRO A 19 15.56 10.89 26.90
C PRO A 19 14.91 11.13 25.55
N ILE A 20 13.95 12.07 25.47
CA ILE A 20 13.29 12.43 24.21
C ILE A 20 14.30 13.06 23.24
N LEU A 21 15.10 14.03 23.70
CA LEU A 21 16.16 14.61 22.87
C LEU A 21 17.12 13.53 22.36
N ALA A 22 17.58 12.65 23.23
CA ALA A 22 18.49 11.58 22.88
C ALA A 22 17.88 10.62 21.85
N ALA A 23 16.64 10.19 22.04
CA ALA A 23 15.92 9.36 21.09
C ALA A 23 15.78 10.03 19.71
N LEU A 24 15.47 11.33 19.68
CA LEU A 24 15.38 12.09 18.43
C LEU A 24 16.73 12.25 17.74
N LEU A 25 17.80 12.51 18.49
CA LEU A 25 19.16 12.57 17.94
C LEU A 25 19.63 11.25 17.36
N LEU A 26 19.23 10.11 17.93
CA LEU A 26 19.52 8.78 17.40
C LEU A 26 18.67 8.49 16.14
N TYR A 27 17.40 8.89 16.17
CA TYR A 27 16.44 8.55 15.09
C TYR A 27 16.63 9.37 13.82
N PHE A 28 16.95 10.68 13.95
CA PHE A 28 17.16 11.59 12.83
C PHE A 28 18.64 11.84 12.56
N PRO A 29 19.32 11.08 11.67
CA PRO A 29 20.75 11.22 11.45
C PRO A 29 21.16 12.57 10.85
N LYS A 30 20.25 13.25 10.17
CA LYS A 30 20.50 14.58 9.56
C LYS A 30 20.35 15.74 10.54
N LEU A 31 19.83 15.51 11.76
CA LEU A 31 19.73 16.57 12.75
C LEU A 31 21.12 17.00 13.24
N PRO A 32 21.44 18.30 13.20
CA PRO A 32 22.72 18.83 13.73
C PRO A 32 22.71 18.76 15.25
N ILE A 33 23.62 17.95 15.81
CA ILE A 33 23.63 17.59 17.25
C ILE A 33 23.77 18.80 18.16
N LEU A 34 24.78 19.64 17.92
CA LEU A 34 25.06 20.78 18.79
C LEU A 34 23.97 21.84 18.78
N THR A 35 23.46 22.20 17.59
CA THR A 35 22.41 23.21 17.50
C THR A 35 21.11 22.70 18.14
N THR A 36 20.77 21.41 17.96
CA THR A 36 19.59 20.81 18.59
C THR A 36 19.76 20.75 20.12
N ALA A 37 20.93 20.43 20.63
CA ALA A 37 21.20 20.42 22.05
C ALA A 37 21.08 21.82 22.65
N VAL A 38 21.69 22.84 22.03
CA VAL A 38 21.63 24.24 22.49
C VAL A 38 20.21 24.77 22.48
N THR A 39 19.48 24.57 21.38
CA THR A 39 18.06 25.02 21.28
C THR A 39 17.17 24.32 22.31
N SER A 40 17.39 23.01 22.55
CA SER A 40 16.69 22.28 23.62
C SER A 40 17.00 22.80 25.01
N GLY A 41 18.28 23.12 25.27
CA GLY A 41 18.72 23.72 26.54
C GLY A 41 18.07 25.08 26.76
N LEU A 42 18.07 25.96 25.76
CA LEU A 42 17.39 27.26 25.81
C LEU A 42 15.87 27.12 26.00
N ALA A 43 15.24 26.20 25.28
CA ALA A 43 13.81 25.97 25.42
C ALA A 43 13.43 25.51 26.85
N VAL A 44 14.22 24.58 27.42
CA VAL A 44 14.01 24.10 28.78
C VAL A 44 14.28 25.21 29.82
N PHE A 45 15.32 26.01 29.63
CA PHE A 45 15.63 27.16 30.48
C PHE A 45 14.46 28.17 30.47
N LEU A 46 14.00 28.59 29.29
CA LEU A 46 12.89 29.54 29.13
C LEU A 46 11.62 29.00 29.77
N MET A 47 11.27 27.76 29.47
CA MET A 47 10.06 27.14 30.00
C MET A 47 10.07 27.04 31.52
N ARG A 48 11.24 26.65 32.12
CA ARG A 48 11.37 26.58 33.58
C ARG A 48 11.33 27.97 34.25
N SER A 49 11.90 28.98 33.62
CA SER A 49 11.91 30.35 34.17
C SER A 49 10.56 31.01 34.02
N MET A 50 9.86 30.83 32.90
CA MET A 50 8.54 31.42 32.67
C MET A 50 7.44 30.92 33.62
N ILE A 51 7.56 29.71 34.17
CA ILE A 51 6.62 29.21 35.18
C ILE A 51 6.56 30.10 36.40
N TYR A 52 7.66 30.83 36.74
CA TYR A 52 7.75 31.73 37.91
C TYR A 52 7.29 33.17 37.61
N LEU A 53 7.02 33.53 36.37
CA LEU A 53 6.60 34.87 35.97
C LEU A 53 5.34 35.38 36.73
N PRO A 54 4.29 34.54 36.96
CA PRO A 54 3.11 34.95 37.67
C PRO A 54 3.35 35.25 39.17
N PHE A 55 4.47 34.80 39.75
CA PHE A 55 4.77 34.91 41.17
C PHE A 55 5.53 36.19 41.53
N GLY A 56 5.90 37.02 40.55
CA GLY A 56 6.56 38.31 40.73
C GLY A 56 7.97 38.35 40.19
N VAL A 57 8.52 39.58 40.05
CA VAL A 57 9.83 39.83 39.39
C VAL A 57 10.98 39.26 40.19
N SER A 58 10.92 39.31 41.56
CA SER A 58 11.95 38.74 42.43
C SER A 58 12.10 37.22 42.26
N GLU A 59 10.94 36.51 42.24
CA GLU A 59 10.86 35.07 42.06
C GLU A 59 11.31 34.67 40.66
N PHE A 60 10.93 35.45 39.65
CA PHE A 60 11.37 35.24 38.28
C PHE A 60 12.89 35.36 38.12
N ASN A 61 13.51 36.44 38.69
CA ASN A 61 14.94 36.64 38.65
C ASN A 61 15.72 35.53 39.38
N ALA A 62 15.22 35.09 40.54
CA ALA A 62 15.82 33.97 41.27
C ALA A 62 15.71 32.67 40.44
N ALA A 63 14.58 32.43 39.77
CA ALA A 63 14.38 31.29 38.90
C ALA A 63 15.28 31.31 37.66
N VAL A 64 15.53 32.49 37.06
CA VAL A 64 16.47 32.65 35.94
C VAL A 64 17.88 32.21 36.35
N HIS A 65 18.40 32.73 37.49
CA HIS A 65 19.72 32.36 37.98
C HIS A 65 19.82 30.87 38.33
N HIS A 66 18.80 30.30 38.95
CA HIS A 66 18.76 28.89 39.32
C HIS A 66 18.68 27.94 38.12
N ASN A 67 18.01 28.32 37.04
CA ASN A 67 17.81 27.45 35.86
C ASN A 67 18.90 27.63 34.79
N LEU A 68 19.73 28.67 34.83
CA LEU A 68 20.79 28.93 33.87
C LEU A 68 21.78 27.74 33.68
N PRO A 69 22.21 27.02 34.75
CA PRO A 69 23.08 25.85 34.61
C PRO A 69 22.50 24.71 33.79
N ALA A 70 21.18 24.63 33.62
CA ALA A 70 20.55 23.61 32.78
C ALA A 70 20.98 23.71 31.31
N ILE A 71 21.30 24.92 30.81
CA ILE A 71 21.84 25.12 29.47
C ILE A 71 23.17 24.36 29.30
N MET A 72 24.04 24.44 30.32
CA MET A 72 25.35 23.75 30.34
C MET A 72 25.17 22.23 30.22
N TYR A 73 24.20 21.66 30.91
CA TYR A 73 23.88 20.23 30.78
C TYR A 73 23.66 19.83 29.32
N TYR A 74 22.76 20.51 28.60
CA TYR A 74 22.42 20.18 27.21
C TYR A 74 23.62 20.43 26.28
N LEU A 75 24.42 21.46 26.51
CA LEU A 75 25.59 21.76 25.72
C LEU A 75 26.65 20.65 25.87
N VAL A 76 26.96 20.24 27.10
CA VAL A 76 27.89 19.14 27.39
C VAL A 76 27.36 17.82 26.82
N TYR A 77 26.07 17.56 27.00
CA TYR A 77 25.42 16.36 26.46
C TYR A 77 25.60 16.29 24.95
N GLY A 78 25.30 17.37 24.22
CA GLY A 78 25.48 17.45 22.78
C GLY A 78 26.92 17.31 22.32
N ALA A 79 27.87 17.96 23.05
CA ALA A 79 29.28 17.85 22.76
C ALA A 79 29.83 16.42 22.95
N CYS A 80 29.47 15.76 24.05
CA CYS A 80 29.85 14.36 24.32
C CYS A 80 29.19 13.41 23.30
N PHE A 81 27.90 13.62 22.97
CA PHE A 81 27.21 12.84 22.00
C PHE A 81 27.92 12.87 20.64
N LEU A 82 28.44 14.03 20.23
CA LEU A 82 29.20 14.21 19.00
C LEU A 82 30.62 13.60 19.13
N ALA A 83 31.32 13.90 20.20
CA ALA A 83 32.73 13.49 20.41
C ALA A 83 32.88 11.95 20.46
N PHE A 84 31.94 11.27 21.09
CA PHE A 84 31.94 9.81 21.18
C PHE A 84 31.30 9.14 19.95
N ASN A 85 30.81 9.90 18.95
CA ASN A 85 30.13 9.39 17.76
C ASN A 85 29.07 8.34 18.10
N ILE A 86 28.21 8.64 19.07
CA ILE A 86 27.24 7.69 19.65
C ILE A 86 26.36 7.03 18.56
N ARG A 87 26.02 7.75 17.47
CA ARG A 87 25.29 7.21 16.32
C ARG A 87 25.98 6.02 15.65
N GLY A 88 27.31 5.94 15.73
CA GLY A 88 28.07 4.82 15.14
C GLY A 88 27.85 3.49 15.88
N TYR A 89 27.34 3.51 17.09
CA TYR A 89 27.17 2.32 17.94
C TYR A 89 25.72 1.79 18.00
N LEU A 90 24.84 2.23 17.09
CA LEU A 90 23.43 1.80 17.04
C LEU A 90 23.22 0.29 16.90
N GLN A 91 24.20 -0.44 16.37
CA GLN A 91 24.17 -1.90 16.26
C GLN A 91 24.78 -2.62 17.47
N GLN A 92 25.49 -1.90 18.35
CA GLN A 92 26.19 -2.46 19.51
C GLN A 92 25.52 -1.97 20.80
N MET A 93 24.42 -2.62 21.20
CA MET A 93 23.58 -2.22 22.34
C MET A 93 24.34 -1.97 23.65
N PRO A 94 25.25 -2.86 24.09
CA PRO A 94 25.98 -2.61 25.36
C PRO A 94 26.83 -1.35 25.31
N MET A 95 27.53 -1.12 24.20
CA MET A 95 28.37 0.04 24.00
C MET A 95 27.54 1.32 23.91
N LEU A 96 26.40 1.27 23.17
CA LEU A 96 25.46 2.39 23.06
C LEU A 96 24.94 2.81 24.44
N LEU A 97 24.49 1.85 25.25
CA LEU A 97 23.98 2.11 26.61
C LEU A 97 25.05 2.69 27.49
N MET A 98 26.28 2.14 27.46
CA MET A 98 27.40 2.61 28.23
C MET A 98 27.77 4.06 27.88
N LEU A 99 27.91 4.37 26.58
CA LEU A 99 28.30 5.72 26.14
C LEU A 99 27.19 6.75 26.43
N MET A 100 25.92 6.40 26.26
CA MET A 100 24.80 7.29 26.57
C MET A 100 24.71 7.55 28.08
N SER A 101 24.85 6.51 28.90
CA SER A 101 24.83 6.64 30.36
C SER A 101 26.03 7.50 30.83
N PHE A 102 27.23 7.27 30.29
CA PHE A 102 28.40 8.07 30.59
C PHE A 102 28.22 9.55 30.21
N THR A 103 27.65 9.81 29.03
CA THR A 103 27.34 11.17 28.55
C THR A 103 26.34 11.86 29.49
N ASP A 104 25.28 11.19 29.95
CA ASP A 104 24.30 11.74 30.87
C ASP A 104 24.93 12.03 32.25
N ILE A 105 25.68 11.07 32.78
CA ILE A 105 26.37 11.21 34.07
C ILE A 105 27.36 12.40 34.05
N LEU A 106 28.19 12.50 33.01
CA LEU A 106 29.15 13.58 32.87
C LEU A 106 28.46 14.95 32.78
N SER A 107 27.38 15.03 32.01
CA SER A 107 26.59 16.26 31.84
C SER A 107 25.94 16.69 33.15
N ASN A 108 25.42 15.76 33.96
CA ASN A 108 24.87 16.04 35.28
C ASN A 108 25.96 16.47 36.26
N CYS A 109 27.13 15.83 36.25
CA CYS A 109 28.26 16.24 37.13
C CYS A 109 28.70 17.68 36.85
N ILE A 110 28.81 18.09 35.58
CA ILE A 110 29.17 19.45 35.19
C ILE A 110 28.06 20.46 35.57
N GLU A 111 26.79 20.13 35.38
CA GLU A 111 25.69 21.00 35.81
C GLU A 111 25.75 21.25 37.33
N LEU A 112 25.92 20.18 38.12
CA LEU A 112 25.99 20.28 39.59
C LEU A 112 27.25 21.00 40.08
N TRP A 113 28.38 20.87 39.36
CA TRP A 113 29.59 21.63 39.65
C TRP A 113 29.36 23.14 39.44
N VAL A 114 28.71 23.53 38.34
CA VAL A 114 28.34 24.93 38.08
C VAL A 114 27.36 25.47 39.13
N ARG A 115 26.50 24.64 39.69
CA ARG A 115 25.57 25.00 40.78
C ARG A 115 26.23 25.09 42.15
N SER A 116 27.52 24.70 42.29
CA SER A 116 28.23 24.56 43.55
C SER A 116 27.60 23.55 44.53
N GLU A 117 26.75 22.65 44.02
CA GLU A 117 26.05 21.65 44.83
C GLU A 117 26.87 20.35 45.00
N LEU A 118 27.93 20.17 44.24
CA LEU A 118 28.80 18.98 44.26
C LEU A 118 29.60 18.84 45.57
N LEU A 119 29.77 19.93 46.33
CA LEU A 119 30.50 19.99 47.61
C LEU A 119 29.57 19.80 48.82
N SER A 120 28.32 19.40 48.64
CA SER A 120 27.37 19.19 49.72
C SER A 120 27.63 17.91 50.52
N LYS A 121 27.13 17.85 51.78
CA LYS A 121 27.48 16.82 52.78
C LYS A 121 27.16 15.37 52.47
N ASN A 122 26.45 15.04 51.36
CA ASN A 122 26.01 13.66 51.01
C ASN A 122 26.44 13.28 49.58
N ILE A 123 27.72 13.34 49.31
CA ILE A 123 28.28 13.12 47.97
C ILE A 123 28.02 11.69 47.45
N GLU A 124 28.00 10.67 48.31
CA GLU A 124 27.75 9.26 47.94
C GLU A 124 26.34 9.06 47.43
N THR A 125 25.32 9.55 48.15
CA THR A 125 23.93 9.43 47.75
C THR A 125 23.63 10.21 46.46
N LEU A 126 24.29 11.35 46.27
CA LEU A 126 24.19 12.17 45.07
C LEU A 126 24.78 11.42 43.86
N LEU A 127 25.97 10.84 43.98
CA LEU A 127 26.60 10.07 42.90
C LEU A 127 25.77 8.82 42.49
N VAL A 128 25.29 8.07 43.48
CA VAL A 128 24.40 6.91 43.21
C VAL A 128 23.16 7.35 42.47
N THR A 129 22.55 8.48 42.85
CA THR A 129 21.36 9.02 42.19
C THR A 129 21.67 9.43 40.74
N ILE A 130 22.77 10.13 40.47
CA ILE A 130 23.20 10.55 39.12
C ILE A 130 23.41 9.32 38.22
N ILE A 131 24.11 8.30 38.71
CA ILE A 131 24.39 7.08 37.96
C ILE A 131 23.08 6.35 37.65
N THR A 132 22.24 6.15 38.65
CA THR A 132 20.97 5.46 38.47
C THR A 132 20.05 6.16 37.48
N VAL A 133 19.91 7.49 37.61
CA VAL A 133 19.08 8.29 36.69
C VAL A 133 19.68 8.32 35.29
N GLY A 134 21.01 8.43 35.15
CA GLY A 134 21.68 8.39 33.84
C GLY A 134 21.45 7.10 33.10
N VAL A 135 21.52 5.96 33.79
CA VAL A 135 21.20 4.64 33.19
C VAL A 135 19.74 4.55 32.81
N ILE A 136 18.81 4.94 33.70
CA ILE A 136 17.35 4.89 33.41
C ILE A 136 17.01 5.77 32.21
N ARG A 137 17.50 7.01 32.12
CA ARG A 137 17.29 7.93 30.99
C ARG A 137 17.81 7.34 29.69
N SER A 138 18.99 6.72 29.72
CA SER A 138 19.61 6.09 28.55
C SER A 138 18.78 4.90 28.04
N VAL A 139 18.27 4.08 28.96
CA VAL A 139 17.36 2.97 28.62
C VAL A 139 16.08 3.51 27.98
N ILE A 140 15.45 4.53 28.58
CA ILE A 140 14.23 5.15 28.04
C ILE A 140 14.50 5.75 26.64
N ALA A 141 15.64 6.41 26.44
CA ALA A 141 16.00 6.98 25.14
C ALA A 141 16.19 5.89 24.06
N ILE A 142 16.86 4.80 24.40
CA ILE A 142 17.05 3.66 23.50
C ILE A 142 15.72 2.99 23.16
N LEU A 143 14.87 2.75 24.16
CA LEU A 143 13.53 2.21 23.93
C LEU A 143 12.69 3.15 23.04
N GLY A 144 12.75 4.46 23.27
CA GLY A 144 12.10 5.47 22.44
C GLY A 144 12.60 5.45 20.98
N TYR A 145 13.91 5.31 20.77
CA TYR A 145 14.49 5.15 19.44
C TYR A 145 13.95 3.91 18.72
N TYR A 146 13.92 2.75 19.41
CA TYR A 146 13.43 1.51 18.82
C TYR A 146 11.93 1.56 18.53
N ALA A 147 11.14 2.17 19.41
CA ALA A 147 9.71 2.38 19.18
C ALA A 147 9.46 3.23 17.94
N LEU A 148 10.18 4.34 17.77
CA LEU A 148 10.08 5.20 16.58
C LEU A 148 10.53 4.47 15.31
N LYS A 149 11.61 3.69 15.40
CA LYS A 149 12.10 2.88 14.27
C LYS A 149 11.08 1.82 13.86
N GLN A 150 10.54 1.07 14.82
CA GLN A 150 9.55 0.02 14.55
C GLN A 150 8.26 0.60 13.95
N TYR A 151 7.78 1.74 14.46
CA TYR A 151 6.62 2.43 13.90
C TYR A 151 6.85 2.87 12.45
N ARG A 152 8.04 3.45 12.15
CA ARG A 152 8.40 3.82 10.77
C ARG A 152 8.47 2.61 9.85
N ASP A 153 9.12 1.53 10.31
CA ASP A 153 9.31 0.32 9.51
C ASP A 153 7.95 -0.36 9.24
N PHE A 154 7.02 -0.33 10.20
CA PHE A 154 5.63 -0.77 10.03
C PHE A 154 4.87 0.10 9.01
N ALA A 155 4.91 1.42 9.15
CA ALA A 155 4.24 2.33 8.22
C ALA A 155 4.78 2.21 6.78
N LEU A 156 6.09 2.02 6.62
CA LEU A 156 6.70 1.80 5.30
C LEU A 156 6.35 0.42 4.71
N ALA A 157 6.18 -0.60 5.55
CA ALA A 157 5.76 -1.93 5.10
C ALA A 157 4.32 -1.89 4.56
N GLU A 158 3.42 -1.18 5.24
CA GLU A 158 2.03 -0.99 4.81
C GLU A 158 1.94 -0.26 3.46
N ASP A 159 2.69 0.84 3.28
CA ASP A 159 2.73 1.57 1.99
C ASP A 159 3.30 0.69 0.86
N ARG A 160 4.35 -0.08 1.11
CA ARG A 160 4.91 -1.02 0.12
C ARG A 160 3.90 -2.10 -0.28
N LEU A 161 3.19 -2.66 0.69
CA LEU A 161 2.19 -3.71 0.46
C LEU A 161 1.02 -3.17 -0.36
N SER A 162 0.54 -1.97 -0.06
CA SER A 162 -0.51 -1.30 -0.82
C SER A 162 -0.09 -1.03 -2.27
N ARG A 163 1.15 -0.56 -2.51
CA ARG A 163 1.67 -0.37 -3.87
C ARG A 163 1.86 -1.68 -4.63
N TYR A 164 2.28 -2.73 -3.94
CA TYR A 164 2.39 -4.06 -4.53
C TYR A 164 1.02 -4.57 -5.01
N ALA A 165 -0.01 -4.41 -4.18
CA ALA A 165 -1.38 -4.76 -4.54
C ALA A 165 -1.88 -3.99 -5.79
N GLU A 166 -1.66 -2.67 -5.84
CA GLU A 166 -2.00 -1.83 -6.99
C GLU A 166 -1.32 -2.28 -8.28
N LEU A 167 0.00 -2.54 -8.21
CA LEU A 167 0.77 -3.03 -9.35
C LEU A 167 0.29 -4.41 -9.83
N THR A 168 -0.05 -5.30 -8.91
CA THR A 168 -0.55 -6.64 -9.24
C THR A 168 -1.89 -6.57 -9.98
N VAL A 169 -2.81 -5.70 -9.53
CA VAL A 169 -4.09 -5.47 -10.22
C VAL A 169 -3.87 -4.86 -11.60
N LEU A 170 -2.97 -3.87 -11.72
CA LEU A 170 -2.65 -3.26 -13.03
C LEU A 170 -2.09 -4.30 -14.00
N ILE A 171 -1.16 -5.15 -13.56
CA ILE A 171 -0.60 -6.23 -14.38
C ILE A 171 -1.69 -7.22 -14.77
N ALA A 172 -2.61 -7.57 -13.83
CA ALA A 172 -3.72 -8.45 -14.12
C ALA A 172 -4.63 -7.89 -15.21
N GLN A 173 -4.98 -6.60 -15.14
CA GLN A 173 -5.76 -5.92 -16.17
C GLN A 173 -5.04 -5.92 -17.52
N LEU A 174 -3.74 -5.60 -17.56
CA LEU A 174 -2.95 -5.61 -18.79
C LEU A 174 -2.85 -7.00 -19.41
N LYS A 175 -2.63 -8.05 -18.61
CA LYS A 175 -2.62 -9.46 -19.10
C LYS A 175 -3.97 -9.88 -19.68
N ALA A 176 -5.04 -9.43 -19.07
CA ALA A 176 -6.40 -9.71 -19.53
C ALA A 176 -6.73 -8.97 -20.84
N GLU A 177 -6.33 -7.69 -20.98
CA GLU A 177 -6.44 -6.95 -22.24
C GLU A 177 -5.59 -7.60 -23.35
N LEU A 178 -4.39 -8.07 -23.01
CA LEU A 178 -3.51 -8.78 -23.94
C LEU A 178 -4.19 -10.05 -24.48
N TYR A 179 -4.82 -10.83 -23.60
CA TYR A 179 -5.59 -12.01 -24.03
C TYR A 179 -6.73 -11.64 -25.01
N TYR A 180 -7.46 -10.55 -24.73
CA TYR A 180 -8.51 -10.06 -25.62
C TYR A 180 -7.95 -9.63 -26.99
N LEU A 181 -6.79 -8.97 -26.98
CA LEU A 181 -6.09 -8.60 -28.21
C LEU A 181 -5.67 -9.83 -29.01
N GLN A 182 -5.16 -10.88 -28.39
CA GLN A 182 -4.81 -12.14 -29.04
C GLN A 182 -6.03 -12.81 -29.69
N LYS A 183 -7.18 -12.86 -28.97
CA LYS A 183 -8.43 -13.39 -29.51
C LYS A 183 -8.91 -12.59 -30.74
N SER A 184 -8.88 -11.24 -30.64
CA SER A 184 -9.23 -10.35 -31.77
C SER A 184 -8.31 -10.55 -32.97
N SER A 185 -7.03 -10.85 -32.75
CA SER A 185 -6.10 -11.18 -33.84
C SER A 185 -6.51 -12.45 -34.59
N GLN A 186 -7.08 -13.42 -33.91
CA GLN A 186 -7.61 -14.66 -34.55
C GLN A 186 -8.85 -14.33 -35.38
N ASP A 187 -9.73 -13.45 -34.93
CA ASP A 187 -10.91 -13.02 -35.68
C ASP A 187 -10.51 -12.25 -36.94
N ILE A 188 -9.49 -11.41 -36.89
CA ILE A 188 -8.89 -10.72 -38.02
C ILE A 188 -8.37 -11.74 -39.05
N GLU A 189 -7.73 -12.83 -38.62
CA GLU A 189 -7.26 -13.91 -39.49
C GLU A 189 -8.40 -14.60 -40.24
N ASN A 190 -9.49 -14.91 -39.53
CA ASN A 190 -10.68 -15.53 -40.11
C ASN A 190 -11.29 -14.62 -41.19
N VAL A 191 -11.38 -13.30 -40.96
CA VAL A 191 -11.91 -12.32 -41.94
C VAL A 191 -10.98 -12.24 -43.15
N MET A 192 -9.67 -12.27 -42.97
CA MET A 192 -8.68 -12.29 -44.06
C MET A 192 -8.84 -13.53 -44.93
N GLU A 193 -8.98 -14.71 -44.32
CA GLU A 193 -9.18 -15.98 -45.01
C GLU A 193 -10.50 -15.98 -45.83
N GLN A 194 -11.60 -15.48 -45.23
CA GLN A 194 -12.87 -15.36 -45.91
C GLN A 194 -12.78 -14.41 -47.11
N SER A 195 -12.09 -13.28 -46.97
CA SER A 195 -11.88 -12.31 -48.05
C SER A 195 -11.08 -12.93 -49.22
N TYR A 196 -10.04 -13.73 -48.87
CA TYR A 196 -9.22 -14.42 -49.87
C TYR A 196 -10.04 -15.54 -50.59
N LEU A 197 -10.84 -16.29 -49.85
CA LEU A 197 -11.77 -17.31 -50.47
C LEU A 197 -12.78 -16.64 -51.39
N LEU A 198 -13.31 -15.47 -51.04
CA LEU A 198 -14.17 -14.68 -51.90
C LEU A 198 -13.48 -14.25 -53.18
N TYR A 199 -12.24 -13.75 -53.07
CA TYR A 199 -11.41 -13.46 -54.25
C TYR A 199 -11.27 -14.66 -55.18
N GLN A 200 -10.91 -15.84 -54.66
CA GLN A 200 -10.73 -17.05 -55.45
C GLN A 200 -12.02 -17.46 -56.18
N LYS A 201 -13.18 -17.38 -55.51
CA LYS A 201 -14.47 -17.66 -56.10
C LYS A 201 -14.82 -16.69 -57.24
N LEU A 202 -14.66 -15.37 -57.02
CA LEU A 202 -14.98 -14.33 -58.00
C LEU A 202 -14.01 -14.38 -59.17
N HIS A 203 -12.71 -14.64 -58.96
CA HIS A 203 -11.69 -14.68 -60.00
C HIS A 203 -11.92 -15.86 -61.00
N SER A 204 -12.64 -16.89 -60.63
CA SER A 204 -12.97 -18.00 -61.51
C SER A 204 -14.05 -17.66 -62.58
N TYR A 205 -14.72 -16.51 -62.48
CA TYR A 205 -15.72 -16.08 -63.46
C TYR A 205 -15.10 -15.15 -64.51
N PRO A 206 -15.39 -15.36 -65.81
CA PRO A 206 -14.80 -14.60 -66.91
C PRO A 206 -15.44 -13.21 -67.14
N ASP A 207 -16.36 -12.74 -66.30
CA ASP A 207 -17.05 -11.44 -66.44
C ASP A 207 -16.19 -10.29 -65.89
N GLY A 208 -15.98 -9.23 -66.67
CA GLY A 208 -15.13 -8.10 -66.28
C GLY A 208 -15.58 -7.34 -65.02
N THR A 209 -16.88 -7.24 -64.79
CA THR A 209 -17.42 -6.59 -63.55
C THR A 209 -17.18 -7.46 -62.32
N VAL A 210 -17.20 -8.79 -62.44
CA VAL A 210 -16.89 -9.72 -61.38
C VAL A 210 -15.38 -9.73 -61.08
N GLN A 211 -14.51 -9.51 -62.08
CA GLN A 211 -13.07 -9.38 -61.87
C GLN A 211 -12.68 -8.13 -61.10
N GLU A 212 -13.41 -7.01 -61.28
CA GLU A 212 -13.20 -5.81 -60.49
C GLU A 212 -13.52 -6.05 -59.00
N GLN A 213 -14.63 -6.74 -58.72
CA GLN A 213 -15.01 -7.13 -57.34
C GLN A 213 -14.01 -8.14 -56.75
N ALA A 214 -13.47 -9.05 -57.51
CA ALA A 214 -12.40 -9.92 -57.11
C ALA A 214 -11.14 -9.13 -56.66
N GLY A 215 -10.78 -8.10 -57.47
CA GLY A 215 -9.67 -7.18 -57.14
C GLY A 215 -9.88 -6.44 -55.82
N GLN A 216 -11.10 -5.98 -55.53
CA GLN A 216 -11.46 -5.37 -54.25
C GLN A 216 -11.36 -6.33 -53.09
N ALA A 217 -11.84 -7.59 -53.22
CA ALA A 217 -11.72 -8.61 -52.19
C ALA A 217 -10.23 -8.94 -51.85
N LEU A 218 -9.38 -9.00 -52.88
CA LEU A 218 -7.94 -9.19 -52.69
C LEU A 218 -7.27 -7.99 -52.01
N ALA A 219 -7.68 -6.76 -52.35
CA ALA A 219 -7.17 -5.54 -51.69
C ALA A 219 -7.53 -5.56 -50.19
N VAL A 220 -8.77 -5.88 -49.85
CA VAL A 220 -9.22 -6.03 -48.45
C VAL A 220 -8.41 -7.10 -47.70
N ALA A 221 -8.20 -8.26 -48.30
CA ALA A 221 -7.38 -9.31 -47.69
C ALA A 221 -5.93 -8.86 -47.42
N ARG A 222 -5.35 -8.06 -48.33
CA ARG A 222 -4.00 -7.50 -48.17
C ARG A 222 -3.93 -6.45 -47.06
N ASP A 223 -4.90 -5.53 -47.02
CA ASP A 223 -4.98 -4.49 -45.99
C ASP A 223 -5.15 -5.11 -44.58
N ILE A 224 -5.99 -6.14 -44.47
CA ILE A 224 -6.17 -6.90 -43.24
C ILE A 224 -4.86 -7.60 -42.83
N HIS A 225 -4.11 -8.14 -43.77
CA HIS A 225 -2.80 -8.76 -43.49
C HIS A 225 -1.79 -7.77 -42.91
N GLU A 226 -1.75 -6.54 -43.41
CA GLU A 226 -0.88 -5.49 -42.86
C GLU A 226 -1.32 -5.09 -41.45
N VAL A 227 -2.60 -4.87 -41.20
CA VAL A 227 -3.15 -4.58 -39.87
C VAL A 227 -2.80 -5.71 -38.90
N LYS A 228 -2.97 -6.98 -39.27
CA LYS A 228 -2.59 -8.13 -38.46
C LYS A 228 -1.11 -8.09 -38.06
N LYS A 229 -0.22 -7.78 -39.00
CA LYS A 229 1.23 -7.72 -38.76
C LYS A 229 1.60 -6.66 -37.74
N ASP A 230 0.98 -5.47 -37.82
CA ASP A 230 1.20 -4.42 -36.85
C ASP A 230 0.62 -4.76 -35.47
N TYR A 231 -0.52 -5.40 -35.47
CA TYR A 231 -1.17 -5.91 -34.24
C TYR A 231 -0.28 -6.93 -33.49
N TYR A 232 0.27 -7.93 -34.23
CA TYR A 232 1.21 -8.88 -33.68
C TYR A 232 2.46 -8.24 -33.08
N ARG A 233 2.97 -7.17 -33.71
CA ARG A 233 4.14 -6.45 -33.23
C ARG A 233 3.86 -5.79 -31.89
N VAL A 234 2.68 -5.16 -31.72
CA VAL A 234 2.25 -4.52 -30.47
C VAL A 234 2.05 -5.55 -29.36
N VAL A 235 1.30 -6.61 -29.66
CA VAL A 235 1.03 -7.70 -28.69
C VAL A 235 2.33 -8.32 -28.19
N SER A 236 3.23 -8.71 -29.11
CA SER A 236 4.52 -9.32 -28.73
C SER A 236 5.43 -8.35 -27.97
N GLY A 237 5.34 -7.04 -28.25
CA GLY A 237 6.04 -6.02 -27.47
C GLY A 237 5.55 -5.94 -26.02
N ILE A 238 4.24 -5.98 -25.82
CA ILE A 238 3.63 -5.97 -24.48
C ILE A 238 3.93 -7.27 -23.73
N GLU A 239 3.84 -8.43 -24.39
CA GLU A 239 4.19 -9.73 -23.80
C GLU A 239 5.59 -9.73 -23.20
N LYS A 240 6.58 -9.24 -23.95
CA LYS A 240 7.97 -9.15 -23.47
C LYS A 240 8.13 -8.28 -22.22
N VAL A 241 7.33 -7.23 -22.10
CA VAL A 241 7.34 -6.35 -20.91
C VAL A 241 6.67 -7.04 -19.71
N LEU A 242 5.66 -7.87 -19.99
CA LEU A 242 4.87 -8.60 -18.99
C LEU A 242 5.40 -10.00 -18.71
N GLU A 243 6.49 -10.44 -19.41
CA GLU A 243 7.13 -11.73 -19.10
C GLU A 243 7.53 -11.79 -17.63
N PRO A 244 7.08 -12.81 -16.87
CA PRO A 244 7.44 -12.95 -15.48
C PRO A 244 8.95 -13.08 -15.35
N SER A 245 9.59 -12.26 -14.55
CA SER A 245 10.89 -12.61 -14.00
C SER A 245 10.72 -13.96 -13.28
N ALA A 246 11.63 -14.92 -13.41
CA ALA A 246 11.60 -16.33 -13.02
C ALA A 246 11.21 -16.68 -11.55
N ILE A 247 10.44 -15.84 -10.86
CA ILE A 247 10.11 -15.87 -9.44
C ILE A 247 8.60 -16.12 -9.17
N GLU A 248 7.74 -16.08 -10.19
CA GLU A 248 6.28 -16.27 -9.96
C GLU A 248 5.91 -17.77 -9.85
N LYS A 249 6.25 -18.35 -8.73
CA LYS A 249 5.71 -19.64 -8.25
C LYS A 249 4.33 -19.41 -7.68
N GLY A 250 3.25 -19.42 -8.48
CA GLY A 250 1.87 -19.42 -8.02
C GLY A 250 1.53 -18.45 -6.86
N MET A 251 0.25 -18.22 -6.66
CA MET A 251 -0.27 -17.38 -5.55
C MET A 251 -1.43 -18.12 -4.88
N ARG A 252 -1.55 -18.04 -3.55
CA ARG A 252 -2.71 -18.60 -2.83
C ARG A 252 -3.94 -17.71 -2.98
N LEU A 253 -5.12 -18.32 -2.93
CA LEU A 253 -6.39 -17.58 -3.03
C LEU A 253 -6.50 -16.52 -1.92
N SER A 254 -6.05 -16.83 -0.72
CA SER A 254 -5.98 -15.89 0.42
C SER A 254 -5.17 -14.62 0.09
N GLU A 255 -4.05 -14.77 -0.60
CA GLU A 255 -3.21 -13.64 -1.04
C GLU A 255 -3.90 -12.82 -2.13
N ILE A 256 -4.59 -13.51 -3.08
CA ILE A 256 -5.39 -12.84 -4.12
C ILE A 256 -6.49 -11.99 -3.51
N PHE A 257 -7.24 -12.55 -2.55
CA PHE A 257 -8.32 -11.83 -1.85
C PHE A 257 -7.79 -10.63 -1.09
N PHE A 258 -6.67 -10.79 -0.39
CA PHE A 258 -5.99 -9.69 0.30
C PHE A 258 -5.59 -8.55 -0.67
N ILE A 259 -5.01 -8.89 -1.83
CA ILE A 259 -4.62 -7.90 -2.85
C ILE A 259 -5.85 -7.13 -3.36
N ILE A 260 -6.94 -7.83 -3.66
CA ILE A 260 -8.18 -7.21 -4.15
C ILE A 260 -8.79 -6.30 -3.07
N GLU A 261 -8.82 -6.74 -1.82
CA GLU A 261 -9.33 -5.96 -0.70
C GLU A 261 -8.54 -4.65 -0.52
N GLN A 262 -7.21 -4.72 -0.49
CA GLN A 262 -6.33 -3.56 -0.37
C GLN A 262 -6.50 -2.57 -1.53
N ASN A 263 -6.60 -3.08 -2.77
CA ASN A 263 -6.84 -2.24 -3.94
C ASN A 263 -8.20 -1.54 -3.88
N THR A 264 -9.24 -2.27 -3.48
CA THR A 264 -10.61 -1.74 -3.37
C THR A 264 -10.69 -0.66 -2.30
N LEU A 265 -10.12 -0.89 -1.11
CA LEU A 265 -10.08 0.09 -0.02
C LEU A 265 -9.38 1.39 -0.45
N ARG A 266 -8.28 1.29 -1.16
CA ARG A 266 -7.54 2.46 -1.66
C ARG A 266 -8.34 3.24 -2.73
N SER A 267 -8.94 2.53 -3.68
CA SER A 267 -9.75 3.14 -4.74
C SER A 267 -10.97 3.87 -4.18
N THR A 268 -11.63 3.30 -3.18
CA THR A 268 -12.81 3.90 -2.55
C THR A 268 -12.47 5.11 -1.70
N GLN A 269 -11.32 5.13 -1.02
CA GLN A 269 -10.82 6.32 -0.34
C GLN A 269 -10.60 7.50 -1.29
N GLN A 270 -10.14 7.24 -2.51
CA GLN A 270 -9.93 8.29 -3.52
C GLN A 270 -11.25 8.83 -4.09
N THR A 271 -12.27 7.98 -4.21
CA THR A 271 -13.60 8.36 -4.77
C THR A 271 -14.56 8.91 -3.71
N GLY A 272 -14.23 8.81 -2.42
CA GLY A 272 -15.07 9.26 -1.31
C GLY A 272 -16.30 8.38 -1.04
N LYS A 273 -16.47 7.24 -1.74
CA LYS A 273 -17.56 6.29 -1.50
C LYS A 273 -17.27 5.42 -0.27
N GLN A 274 -18.27 5.17 0.57
CA GLN A 274 -18.17 4.23 1.68
C GLN A 274 -18.55 2.83 1.21
N VAL A 275 -17.54 1.95 1.07
CA VAL A 275 -17.72 0.58 0.62
C VAL A 275 -17.35 -0.38 1.74
N ALA A 276 -18.31 -1.23 2.14
CA ALA A 276 -18.07 -2.37 3.02
C ALA A 276 -17.88 -3.62 2.14
N LEU A 277 -16.62 -4.02 1.92
CA LEU A 277 -16.27 -5.24 1.21
C LEU A 277 -16.04 -6.37 2.20
N SER A 278 -16.73 -7.51 2.00
CA SER A 278 -16.52 -8.75 2.74
C SER A 278 -16.09 -9.84 1.77
N MET A 279 -14.93 -10.46 2.04
CA MET A 279 -14.40 -11.54 1.21
C MET A 279 -14.23 -12.81 2.04
N ARG A 280 -14.80 -13.94 1.57
CA ARG A 280 -14.75 -15.24 2.25
C ARG A 280 -14.37 -16.34 1.26
N TYR A 281 -13.69 -17.37 1.74
CA TYR A 281 -13.35 -18.55 0.94
C TYR A 281 -13.46 -19.83 1.79
N ASP A 282 -13.91 -20.91 1.16
CA ASP A 282 -14.00 -22.25 1.77
C ASP A 282 -12.69 -23.02 1.61
N TYR A 283 -11.97 -22.79 0.51
CA TYR A 283 -10.78 -23.56 0.14
C TYR A 283 -9.66 -22.66 -0.40
N ASP A 284 -8.51 -22.66 0.29
CA ASP A 284 -7.32 -21.86 -0.07
C ASP A 284 -6.37 -22.70 -0.92
N PHE A 285 -6.43 -22.56 -2.23
CA PHE A 285 -5.59 -23.28 -3.20
C PHE A 285 -4.50 -22.40 -3.80
N LEU A 286 -3.42 -23.05 -4.25
CA LEU A 286 -2.32 -22.40 -4.96
C LEU A 286 -2.60 -22.39 -6.48
N THR A 287 -2.45 -21.24 -7.14
CA THR A 287 -2.73 -21.08 -8.57
C THR A 287 -1.69 -20.23 -9.29
N ASP A 288 -1.34 -20.63 -10.53
CA ASP A 288 -0.59 -19.80 -11.47
C ASP A 288 -1.51 -18.86 -12.30
N LYS A 289 -2.83 -19.06 -12.21
CA LYS A 289 -3.86 -18.25 -12.89
C LYS A 289 -4.31 -17.04 -12.08
N HIS A 290 -3.52 -16.63 -11.07
CA HIS A 290 -3.87 -15.54 -10.16
C HIS A 290 -4.23 -14.23 -10.88
N TYR A 291 -3.56 -13.86 -11.97
CA TYR A 291 -3.89 -12.66 -12.74
C TYR A 291 -5.28 -12.72 -13.37
N LEU A 292 -5.71 -13.89 -13.83
CA LEU A 292 -7.04 -14.06 -14.42
C LEU A 292 -8.12 -13.93 -13.34
N ILE A 293 -7.91 -14.54 -12.16
CA ILE A 293 -8.84 -14.45 -11.03
C ILE A 293 -8.93 -12.99 -10.55
N VAL A 294 -7.78 -12.32 -10.34
CA VAL A 294 -7.74 -10.89 -9.96
C VAL A 294 -8.51 -10.04 -10.97
N SER A 295 -8.28 -10.25 -12.27
CA SER A 295 -8.95 -9.48 -13.31
C SER A 295 -10.48 -9.69 -13.30
N MET A 296 -10.95 -10.94 -13.22
CA MET A 296 -12.39 -11.24 -13.18
C MET A 296 -13.05 -10.63 -11.96
N LEU A 297 -12.51 -10.86 -10.76
CA LEU A 297 -13.09 -10.36 -9.51
C LEU A 297 -13.03 -8.84 -9.43
N ASN A 298 -11.93 -8.22 -9.84
CA ASN A 298 -11.80 -6.77 -9.84
C ASN A 298 -12.80 -6.09 -10.79
N ASN A 299 -13.06 -6.68 -11.97
CA ASN A 299 -14.10 -6.19 -12.88
C ASN A 299 -15.49 -6.27 -12.26
N LEU A 300 -15.85 -7.38 -11.59
CA LEU A 300 -17.14 -7.52 -10.92
C LEU A 300 -17.29 -6.56 -9.74
N ILE A 301 -16.26 -6.43 -8.91
CA ILE A 301 -16.25 -5.52 -7.76
C ILE A 301 -16.34 -4.06 -8.22
N THR A 302 -15.60 -3.67 -9.27
CA THR A 302 -15.69 -2.31 -9.84
C THR A 302 -17.10 -2.03 -10.36
N ASN A 303 -17.72 -2.98 -11.06
CA ASN A 303 -19.10 -2.86 -11.51
C ASN A 303 -20.09 -2.72 -10.35
N ALA A 304 -19.86 -3.47 -9.26
CA ALA A 304 -20.65 -3.39 -8.03
C ALA A 304 -20.53 -2.00 -7.37
N ILE A 305 -19.31 -1.47 -7.22
CA ILE A 305 -19.05 -0.12 -6.67
C ILE A 305 -19.73 0.97 -7.49
N GLU A 306 -19.72 0.82 -8.81
CA GLU A 306 -20.38 1.77 -9.73
C GLU A 306 -21.91 1.69 -9.68
N ALA A 307 -22.47 0.50 -9.46
CA ALA A 307 -23.91 0.26 -9.38
C ALA A 307 -24.52 0.67 -8.03
N CYS A 308 -23.70 0.78 -7.00
CA CYS A 308 -24.14 1.13 -5.66
C CYS A 308 -24.25 2.66 -5.45
N PRO A 309 -25.18 3.13 -4.59
CA PRO A 309 -25.20 4.50 -4.08
C PRO A 309 -24.04 4.77 -3.13
N ASP A 310 -24.11 5.84 -2.32
CA ASP A 310 -23.02 6.30 -1.44
C ASP A 310 -22.56 5.27 -0.40
N HIS A 311 -23.46 4.39 0.07
CA HIS A 311 -23.13 3.27 0.97
C HIS A 311 -23.30 1.95 0.24
N CYS A 312 -22.20 1.28 -0.03
CA CYS A 312 -22.17 0.03 -0.77
C CYS A 312 -21.75 -1.14 0.12
N VAL A 313 -22.52 -2.22 0.08
CA VAL A 313 -22.13 -3.51 0.68
C VAL A 313 -21.90 -4.49 -0.45
N ILE A 314 -20.66 -5.01 -0.52
CA ILE A 314 -20.25 -6.00 -1.52
C ILE A 314 -19.76 -7.25 -0.79
N GLU A 315 -20.33 -8.38 -1.13
CA GLU A 315 -19.95 -9.68 -0.60
C GLU A 315 -19.33 -10.52 -1.72
N VAL A 316 -18.11 -11.03 -1.47
CA VAL A 316 -17.40 -11.93 -2.37
C VAL A 316 -17.18 -13.24 -1.65
N GLU A 317 -17.68 -14.32 -2.19
CA GLU A 317 -17.57 -15.64 -1.60
C GLU A 317 -17.01 -16.65 -2.60
N GLN A 318 -16.00 -17.41 -2.18
CA GLN A 318 -15.55 -18.58 -2.91
C GLN A 318 -16.14 -19.83 -2.25
N ILE A 319 -16.81 -20.66 -3.04
CA ILE A 319 -17.47 -21.89 -2.62
C ILE A 319 -16.81 -23.06 -3.32
N ASN A 320 -16.43 -24.06 -2.54
CA ASN A 320 -15.88 -25.31 -3.07
C ASN A 320 -17.01 -26.32 -3.32
N CYS A 321 -17.24 -26.69 -4.59
CA CYS A 321 -18.23 -27.67 -5.01
C CYS A 321 -17.57 -28.97 -5.53
N GLY A 322 -16.49 -29.42 -4.89
CA GLY A 322 -15.71 -30.60 -5.31
C GLY A 322 -14.83 -30.30 -6.50
N ASP A 323 -15.19 -30.77 -7.69
CA ASP A 323 -14.44 -30.52 -8.91
C ASP A 323 -14.59 -29.11 -9.48
N LEU A 324 -15.50 -28.33 -8.92
CA LEU A 324 -15.82 -26.97 -9.34
C LEU A 324 -15.59 -25.97 -8.23
N ILE A 325 -15.07 -24.80 -8.59
CA ILE A 325 -14.96 -23.63 -7.74
C ILE A 325 -15.95 -22.59 -8.23
N LYS A 326 -16.73 -22.03 -7.30
CA LYS A 326 -17.61 -20.89 -7.59
C LYS A 326 -17.11 -19.64 -6.90
N PHE A 327 -17.06 -18.54 -7.64
CA PHE A 327 -16.88 -17.20 -7.08
C PHE A 327 -18.19 -16.45 -7.23
N VAL A 328 -18.77 -16.04 -6.13
CA VAL A 328 -20.03 -15.30 -6.08
C VAL A 328 -19.74 -13.88 -5.64
N VAL A 329 -20.13 -12.90 -6.43
CA VAL A 329 -20.03 -11.47 -6.10
C VAL A 329 -21.43 -10.90 -6.03
N VAL A 330 -21.81 -10.42 -4.85
CA VAL A 330 -23.14 -9.84 -4.58
C VAL A 330 -22.99 -8.37 -4.23
N ASP A 331 -23.76 -7.52 -4.88
CA ASP A 331 -23.93 -6.12 -4.56
C ASP A 331 -25.39 -5.77 -4.25
N ARG A 332 -25.60 -4.75 -3.40
CA ARG A 332 -26.92 -4.18 -3.10
C ARG A 332 -27.11 -2.85 -3.84
N GLY A 333 -26.89 -2.89 -5.16
CA GLY A 333 -27.02 -1.73 -6.04
C GLY A 333 -28.37 -1.64 -6.74
N ASN A 334 -28.35 -1.00 -7.91
CA ASN A 334 -29.56 -0.73 -8.70
C ASN A 334 -30.21 -1.99 -9.33
N GLY A 335 -29.54 -3.14 -9.26
CA GLY A 335 -29.98 -4.35 -9.92
C GLY A 335 -30.03 -4.27 -11.45
N ILE A 336 -30.34 -5.39 -12.10
CA ILE A 336 -30.35 -5.55 -13.55
C ILE A 336 -31.70 -6.13 -13.97
N LYS A 337 -32.28 -5.61 -15.05
CA LYS A 337 -33.54 -6.13 -15.60
C LYS A 337 -33.28 -7.47 -16.29
N ALA A 338 -34.21 -8.41 -16.17
CA ALA A 338 -34.10 -9.74 -16.81
C ALA A 338 -33.95 -9.65 -18.35
N SER A 339 -34.52 -8.62 -18.99
CA SER A 339 -34.35 -8.36 -20.43
C SER A 339 -32.90 -8.11 -20.86
N ASP A 340 -32.05 -7.69 -19.92
CA ASP A 340 -30.71 -7.23 -20.21
C ASP A 340 -29.64 -8.30 -19.91
N TYR A 341 -29.99 -9.45 -19.30
CA TYR A 341 -29.05 -10.49 -18.88
C TYR A 341 -28.15 -11.03 -19.99
N GLU A 342 -28.68 -11.19 -21.21
CA GLU A 342 -27.86 -11.60 -22.36
C GLU A 342 -27.02 -10.43 -22.93
N LEU A 343 -27.57 -9.21 -22.85
CA LEU A 343 -26.97 -8.03 -23.45
C LEU A 343 -25.77 -7.53 -22.64
N ILE A 344 -25.81 -7.63 -21.30
CA ILE A 344 -24.73 -7.14 -20.44
C ILE A 344 -23.37 -7.83 -20.68
N PHE A 345 -23.38 -9.02 -21.28
CA PHE A 345 -22.16 -9.75 -21.63
C PHE A 345 -21.69 -9.48 -23.07
N GLN A 346 -22.42 -8.67 -23.85
CA GLN A 346 -21.99 -8.28 -25.20
C GLN A 346 -20.98 -7.14 -25.14
N PRO A 347 -19.88 -7.21 -25.91
CA PRO A 347 -18.89 -6.15 -25.96
C PRO A 347 -19.51 -4.82 -26.39
N GLY A 348 -19.20 -3.74 -25.66
CA GLY A 348 -19.70 -2.41 -25.95
C GLY A 348 -21.08 -2.08 -25.37
N TYR A 349 -21.80 -3.04 -24.78
CA TYR A 349 -23.06 -2.77 -24.12
C TYR A 349 -22.85 -2.12 -22.75
N SER A 350 -23.41 -0.95 -22.56
CA SER A 350 -23.39 -0.24 -21.28
C SER A 350 -24.62 0.61 -21.10
N THR A 351 -25.23 0.57 -19.94
CA THR A 351 -26.28 1.49 -19.50
C THR A 351 -25.73 2.68 -18.70
N LYS A 352 -24.41 2.73 -18.48
CA LYS A 352 -23.73 3.72 -17.64
C LYS A 352 -23.25 4.90 -18.46
N TYR A 353 -23.62 6.10 -18.00
CA TYR A 353 -23.22 7.36 -18.57
C TYR A 353 -22.34 8.13 -17.56
N CYS A 354 -21.11 8.46 -17.94
CA CYS A 354 -20.23 9.26 -17.09
C CYS A 354 -20.65 10.73 -17.16
N SER A 355 -21.24 11.25 -16.09
CA SER A 355 -21.68 12.64 -16.00
C SER A 355 -20.55 13.67 -16.10
N ILE A 356 -19.30 13.28 -15.77
CA ILE A 356 -18.13 14.17 -15.79
C ILE A 356 -17.53 14.30 -17.19
N THR A 357 -17.44 13.18 -17.95
CA THR A 357 -16.80 13.16 -19.27
C THR A 357 -17.76 13.19 -20.43
N GLY A 358 -19.07 13.02 -20.19
CA GLY A 358 -20.09 12.94 -21.23
C GLY A 358 -20.00 11.68 -22.11
N LYS A 359 -19.21 10.68 -21.72
CA LYS A 359 -19.01 9.44 -22.47
C LYS A 359 -19.68 8.26 -21.79
N MET A 360 -20.23 7.35 -22.59
CA MET A 360 -20.65 6.03 -22.09
C MET A 360 -19.43 5.23 -21.63
N SER A 361 -19.57 4.41 -20.60
CA SER A 361 -18.53 3.44 -20.24
C SER A 361 -18.28 2.48 -21.40
N THR A 362 -17.09 1.91 -21.48
CA THR A 362 -16.68 1.06 -22.63
C THR A 362 -17.52 -0.19 -22.80
N GLY A 363 -18.28 -0.62 -21.78
CA GLY A 363 -19.11 -1.82 -21.81
C GLY A 363 -18.30 -3.12 -22.02
N LEU A 364 -17.02 -3.12 -21.75
CA LEU A 364 -16.14 -4.27 -22.01
C LEU A 364 -15.95 -5.17 -20.77
N GLY A 365 -16.17 -4.67 -19.56
CA GLY A 365 -15.82 -5.37 -18.31
C GLY A 365 -16.49 -6.73 -18.14
N LEU A 366 -17.83 -6.82 -18.32
CA LEU A 366 -18.56 -8.09 -18.17
C LEU A 366 -18.30 -9.06 -19.35
N ALA A 367 -18.19 -8.54 -20.56
CA ALA A 367 -17.78 -9.33 -21.72
C ALA A 367 -16.39 -9.96 -21.51
N HIS A 368 -15.50 -9.20 -20.88
CA HIS A 368 -14.16 -9.65 -20.52
C HIS A 368 -14.19 -10.78 -19.47
N VAL A 369 -14.99 -10.62 -18.39
CA VAL A 369 -15.16 -11.67 -17.38
C VAL A 369 -15.69 -12.95 -18.00
N LYS A 370 -16.69 -12.86 -18.90
CA LYS A 370 -17.24 -14.02 -19.63
C LYS A 370 -16.17 -14.72 -20.45
N ASN A 371 -15.39 -13.99 -21.24
CA ASN A 371 -14.31 -14.55 -22.06
C ASN A 371 -13.23 -15.25 -21.23
N LEU A 372 -12.86 -14.68 -20.08
CA LEU A 372 -11.87 -15.29 -19.18
C LEU A 372 -12.42 -16.56 -18.50
N ALA A 373 -13.69 -16.56 -18.09
CA ALA A 373 -14.34 -17.74 -17.55
C ALA A 373 -14.40 -18.88 -18.58
N GLU A 374 -14.80 -18.58 -19.83
CA GLU A 374 -14.79 -19.52 -20.94
C GLU A 374 -13.38 -20.05 -21.26
N TYR A 375 -12.36 -19.20 -21.23
CA TYR A 375 -10.94 -19.61 -21.40
C TYR A 375 -10.51 -20.63 -20.34
N LEU A 376 -10.97 -20.45 -19.09
CA LEU A 376 -10.75 -21.39 -17.99
C LEU A 376 -11.73 -22.58 -18.00
N GLN A 377 -12.41 -22.82 -19.11
CA GLN A 377 -13.39 -23.89 -19.30
C GLN A 377 -14.59 -23.83 -18.33
N GLY A 378 -14.93 -22.64 -17.88
CA GLY A 378 -16.04 -22.37 -16.98
C GLY A 378 -17.08 -21.45 -17.61
N GLY A 379 -17.88 -20.80 -16.77
CA GLY A 379 -18.92 -19.88 -17.20
C GLY A 379 -19.25 -18.83 -16.15
N ILE A 380 -20.08 -17.86 -16.53
CA ILE A 380 -20.61 -16.82 -15.64
C ILE A 380 -22.12 -16.74 -15.78
N GLU A 381 -22.81 -16.62 -14.67
CA GLU A 381 -24.25 -16.44 -14.55
C GLU A 381 -24.56 -15.18 -13.75
N VAL A 382 -25.75 -14.61 -13.96
CA VAL A 382 -26.25 -13.44 -13.22
C VAL A 382 -27.66 -13.72 -12.69
N HIS A 383 -27.86 -13.37 -11.43
CA HIS A 383 -29.17 -13.32 -10.79
C HIS A 383 -29.33 -11.94 -10.15
N SER A 384 -30.40 -11.23 -10.49
CA SER A 384 -30.60 -9.86 -10.03
C SER A 384 -32.06 -9.51 -9.91
N THR A 385 -32.39 -8.66 -8.92
CA THR A 385 -33.68 -8.02 -8.76
C THR A 385 -33.52 -6.52 -8.94
N PRO A 386 -34.16 -5.87 -9.90
CA PRO A 386 -34.08 -4.44 -10.10
C PRO A 386 -34.41 -3.65 -8.83
N GLY A 387 -33.49 -2.75 -8.41
CA GLY A 387 -33.63 -1.92 -7.22
C GLY A 387 -33.23 -2.60 -5.90
N GLU A 388 -32.79 -3.86 -5.91
CA GLU A 388 -32.45 -4.59 -4.68
C GLU A 388 -31.03 -5.10 -4.66
N TYR A 389 -30.63 -5.92 -5.64
CA TYR A 389 -29.28 -6.54 -5.68
C TYR A 389 -28.94 -7.08 -7.06
N SER A 390 -27.62 -7.32 -7.27
CA SER A 390 -27.12 -8.19 -8.32
C SER A 390 -26.15 -9.21 -7.75
N ALA A 391 -26.22 -10.45 -8.24
CA ALA A 391 -25.35 -11.55 -7.88
C ALA A 391 -24.75 -12.15 -9.16
N PHE A 392 -23.43 -12.07 -9.30
CA PHE A 392 -22.69 -12.70 -10.39
C PHE A 392 -21.99 -13.95 -9.87
N THR A 393 -22.18 -15.08 -10.53
CA THR A 393 -21.56 -16.36 -10.17
C THR A 393 -20.65 -16.83 -11.29
N ILE A 394 -19.34 -16.89 -11.03
CA ILE A 394 -18.35 -17.50 -11.93
C ILE A 394 -18.15 -18.93 -11.47
N THR A 395 -18.32 -19.90 -12.35
CA THR A 395 -18.09 -21.33 -12.09
C THR A 395 -16.91 -21.83 -12.92
N LEU A 396 -15.87 -22.36 -12.27
CA LEU A 396 -14.63 -22.79 -12.91
C LEU A 396 -14.25 -24.22 -12.46
N PRO A 397 -13.69 -25.06 -13.35
CA PRO A 397 -13.13 -26.33 -12.94
C PRO A 397 -11.91 -26.13 -12.01
N LEU A 398 -11.84 -26.86 -10.91
CA LEU A 398 -10.69 -26.79 -9.99
C LEU A 398 -9.38 -27.16 -10.69
N GLN A 399 -9.42 -28.13 -11.61
CA GLN A 399 -8.25 -28.58 -12.41
C GLN A 399 -7.66 -27.47 -13.28
N SER A 400 -8.45 -26.52 -13.75
CA SER A 400 -7.98 -25.38 -14.56
C SER A 400 -7.34 -24.28 -13.72
N LEU A 401 -7.51 -24.31 -12.38
CA LEU A 401 -7.05 -23.29 -11.45
C LEU A 401 -5.89 -23.73 -10.57
N SER A 402 -5.94 -24.96 -10.03
CA SER A 402 -5.03 -25.42 -8.97
C SER A 402 -3.76 -26.05 -9.53
N LEU A 403 -2.61 -25.64 -8.97
CA LEU A 403 -1.30 -26.29 -9.19
C LEU A 403 -1.11 -27.56 -8.35
N GLU A 404 -1.93 -27.78 -7.32
CA GLU A 404 -1.79 -28.90 -6.37
C GLU A 404 -2.28 -30.25 -6.95
N ASN A 405 -2.92 -30.25 -8.12
CA ASN A 405 -3.49 -31.43 -8.78
C ASN A 405 -2.82 -31.78 -10.12
N GLN A 406 -1.64 -31.22 -10.42
CA GLN A 406 -0.83 -31.57 -11.59
C GLN A 406 0.37 -32.45 -11.19
#